data_ff05d2be4ce97b0fcab6242a42d68049
#
_entry.id   ff05d2be4ce97b0fcab6242a42d68049
#
_cell.length_a   1.000
_cell.length_b   1.000
_cell.length_c   1.000
_cell.angle_alpha   90.00
_cell.angle_beta   90.00
_cell.angle_gamma   90.00
#
_symmetry.space_group_name_H-M   'P 1'
#
loop_
_entity.id
_entity.type
_entity.pdbx_description
1 polymer ?
#
loop_
_entity_poly.entity_id
_entity_poly.type
_entity_poly.pdbx_seq_one_letter_code
_entity_poly.pdbx_strand_id
1 'polypeptide(L)'
;KTANHLTVSTTGLGECIDRVVEASGWRQKRGKLPPGRGIGIACSAYMTGAGTAIYWNDMPHSGVVVRADRSGLVAVLCGATDIGQGSDSILAYLVAEVLGIQPKDIRVHPADTDLTPVDLGSYSSRVTLMAGNAAIQAATRLRDRIFEAAAKKLEAAPDQLAARDLRVFVADDPDKGM
;
A
#
# COMPACT_ATOMS: atom_id res chain seq x y z
N LYS A 1 -2.64 28.56 1.97
CA LYS A 1 -3.79 27.63 2.15
C LYS A 1 -4.26 27.16 0.78
N THR A 2 -4.76 25.95 0.68
CA THR A 2 -5.41 25.42 -0.52
C THR A 2 -6.83 25.99 -0.67
N ALA A 3 -7.48 25.74 -1.81
CA ALA A 3 -8.86 26.17 -2.05
C ALA A 3 -9.86 25.58 -1.03
N ASN A 4 -9.58 24.39 -0.49
CA ASN A 4 -10.35 23.75 0.58
C ASN A 4 -9.77 24.04 1.99
N HIS A 5 -9.08 25.17 2.16
CA HIS A 5 -8.57 25.70 3.42
C HIS A 5 -7.49 24.87 4.14
N LEU A 6 -6.94 23.85 3.52
CA LEU A 6 -5.83 23.09 4.11
C LEU A 6 -4.57 23.96 4.22
N THR A 7 -3.79 23.73 5.26
CA THR A 7 -2.55 24.47 5.48
C THR A 7 -1.42 23.82 4.68
N VAL A 8 -0.71 24.63 3.88
CA VAL A 8 0.56 24.25 3.26
C VAL A 8 1.67 24.76 4.17
N SER A 9 2.38 23.86 4.82
CA SER A 9 3.46 24.18 5.78
C SER A 9 4.79 24.39 5.08
N THR A 10 5.07 23.63 4.02
CA THR A 10 6.31 23.71 3.25
C THR A 10 5.99 23.55 1.76
N THR A 11 6.75 24.22 0.89
CA THR A 11 6.62 24.05 -0.56
C THR A 11 7.92 24.42 -1.25
N GLY A 12 8.37 23.57 -2.19
CA GLY A 12 9.48 23.84 -3.12
C GLY A 12 9.03 24.31 -4.50
N LEU A 13 7.73 24.61 -4.69
CA LEU A 13 7.18 24.88 -6.02
C LEU A 13 7.86 26.07 -6.71
N GLY A 14 8.19 27.14 -5.99
CA GLY A 14 8.88 28.30 -6.55
C GLY A 14 10.24 27.90 -7.14
N GLU A 15 11.04 27.17 -6.37
CA GLU A 15 12.35 26.69 -6.82
C GLU A 15 12.22 25.73 -8.03
N CYS A 16 11.23 24.84 -8.04
CA CYS A 16 10.96 23.98 -9.19
C CYS A 16 10.62 24.78 -10.45
N ILE A 17 9.82 25.83 -10.32
CA ILE A 17 9.48 26.71 -11.43
C ILE A 17 10.74 27.40 -11.96
N ASP A 18 11.57 27.96 -11.07
CA ASP A 18 12.79 28.66 -11.48
C ASP A 18 13.76 27.73 -12.21
N ARG A 19 13.98 26.54 -11.69
CA ARG A 19 14.81 25.51 -12.34
C ARG A 19 14.29 25.08 -13.71
N VAL A 20 12.97 24.86 -13.83
CA VAL A 20 12.35 24.50 -15.12
C VAL A 20 12.41 25.65 -16.11
N VAL A 21 12.19 26.89 -15.68
CA VAL A 21 12.31 28.08 -16.51
C VAL A 21 13.72 28.24 -17.07
N GLU A 22 14.74 28.04 -16.23
CA GLU A 22 16.14 28.10 -16.61
C GLU A 22 16.52 26.97 -17.57
N ALA A 23 16.29 25.73 -17.18
CA ALA A 23 16.68 24.54 -17.94
C ALA A 23 16.01 24.45 -19.32
N SER A 24 14.76 24.92 -19.42
CA SER A 24 14.02 24.92 -20.69
C SER A 24 14.36 26.10 -21.60
N GLY A 25 15.02 27.13 -21.09
CA GLY A 25 15.19 28.40 -21.78
C GLY A 25 13.86 29.13 -22.05
N TRP A 26 12.89 28.98 -21.13
CA TRP A 26 11.53 29.44 -21.31
C TRP A 26 11.42 30.94 -21.59
N ARG A 27 12.19 31.77 -20.88
CA ARG A 27 12.19 33.23 -21.05
C ARG A 27 12.64 33.66 -22.44
N GLN A 28 13.58 32.91 -23.05
CA GLN A 28 14.09 33.17 -24.40
C GLN A 28 13.15 32.64 -25.48
N LYS A 29 12.41 31.55 -25.21
CA LYS A 29 11.58 30.85 -26.18
C LYS A 29 10.13 31.33 -26.21
N ARG A 30 9.57 31.75 -25.08
CA ARG A 30 8.18 32.18 -24.99
C ARG A 30 7.87 33.32 -25.95
N GLY A 31 6.90 33.12 -26.86
CA GLY A 31 6.49 34.10 -27.85
C GLY A 31 7.47 34.36 -28.98
N LYS A 32 8.59 33.59 -29.05
CA LYS A 32 9.65 33.77 -30.05
C LYS A 32 9.94 32.51 -30.86
N LEU A 33 9.15 31.45 -30.67
CA LEU A 33 9.29 30.22 -31.43
C LEU A 33 8.68 30.37 -32.83
N PRO A 34 9.20 29.62 -33.82
CA PRO A 34 8.64 29.59 -35.16
C PRO A 34 7.15 29.21 -35.19
N PRO A 35 6.41 29.53 -36.28
CA PRO A 35 5.05 29.09 -36.46
C PRO A 35 4.88 27.57 -36.24
N GLY A 36 3.81 27.18 -35.57
CA GLY A 36 3.54 25.78 -35.23
C GLY A 36 4.26 25.25 -33.99
N ARG A 37 5.08 26.08 -33.30
CA ARG A 37 5.75 25.73 -32.06
C ARG A 37 5.33 26.63 -30.91
N GLY A 38 5.19 26.04 -29.71
CA GLY A 38 4.88 26.74 -28.48
C GLY A 38 5.60 26.14 -27.28
N ILE A 39 5.72 26.91 -26.23
CA ILE A 39 6.21 26.45 -24.94
C ILE A 39 5.29 27.03 -23.86
N GLY A 40 4.87 26.17 -22.92
CA GLY A 40 4.08 26.55 -21.77
C GLY A 40 4.60 25.93 -20.49
N ILE A 41 4.23 26.52 -19.36
CA ILE A 41 4.46 25.99 -18.01
C ILE A 41 3.11 25.91 -17.33
N ALA A 42 2.88 24.80 -16.63
CA ALA A 42 1.72 24.61 -15.77
C ALA A 42 2.16 24.00 -14.43
N CYS A 43 1.44 24.35 -13.39
CA CYS A 43 1.61 23.78 -12.07
C CYS A 43 0.31 23.11 -11.65
N SER A 44 0.42 22.01 -10.92
CA SER A 44 -0.72 21.35 -10.30
C SER A 44 -0.41 21.00 -8.85
N ALA A 45 -1.45 20.93 -8.04
CA ALA A 45 -1.39 20.41 -6.69
C ALA A 45 -2.29 19.18 -6.60
N TYR A 46 -1.81 18.13 -5.97
CA TYR A 46 -2.59 16.94 -5.71
C TYR A 46 -2.64 16.67 -4.20
N MET A 47 -3.81 16.35 -3.70
CA MET A 47 -4.02 16.08 -2.28
C MET A 47 -3.92 14.59 -2.01
N THR A 48 -3.19 14.22 -0.96
CA THR A 48 -3.10 12.85 -0.49
C THR A 48 -3.95 12.66 0.77
N GLY A 49 -4.51 11.48 0.94
CA GLY A 49 -5.35 11.11 2.07
C GLY A 49 -6.78 10.79 1.68
N ALA A 50 -7.61 10.57 2.68
CA ALA A 50 -9.03 10.26 2.52
C ALA A 50 -9.84 10.91 3.64
N GLY A 51 -11.10 11.23 3.36
CA GLY A 51 -12.01 11.83 4.32
C GLY A 51 -12.52 13.21 3.90
N THR A 52 -13.42 13.77 4.68
CA THR A 52 -14.26 14.93 4.35
C THR A 52 -13.46 16.17 3.97
N ALA A 53 -12.32 16.41 4.56
CA ALA A 53 -11.50 17.59 4.25
C ALA A 53 -10.87 17.53 2.84
N ILE A 54 -10.75 16.34 2.26
CA ILE A 54 -10.11 16.10 0.95
C ILE A 54 -11.15 15.59 -0.05
N TYR A 55 -11.92 14.59 0.37
CA TYR A 55 -13.03 14.00 -0.38
C TYR A 55 -14.27 13.96 0.49
N TRP A 56 -15.44 14.02 -0.15
CA TRP A 56 -16.72 13.95 0.54
C TRP A 56 -16.98 12.52 1.03
N ASN A 57 -16.29 12.16 2.11
CA ASN A 57 -16.37 10.82 2.72
C ASN A 57 -16.08 10.92 4.21
N ASP A 58 -17.10 10.71 5.03
CA ASP A 58 -16.99 10.80 6.48
C ASP A 58 -16.31 9.58 7.11
N MET A 59 -16.31 8.44 6.40
CA MET A 59 -15.77 7.19 6.91
C MET A 59 -14.87 6.50 5.86
N PRO A 60 -13.68 7.04 5.60
CA PRO A 60 -12.73 6.40 4.71
C PRO A 60 -12.27 5.07 5.30
N HIS A 61 -12.35 4.00 4.52
CA HIS A 61 -11.96 2.66 4.95
C HIS A 61 -11.35 1.85 3.81
N SER A 62 -10.72 0.75 4.16
CA SER A 62 -10.36 -0.36 3.29
C SER A 62 -10.57 -1.66 4.04
N GLY A 63 -10.99 -2.70 3.33
CA GLY A 63 -11.11 -4.05 3.86
C GLY A 63 -10.13 -5.00 3.16
N VAL A 64 -9.55 -5.93 3.91
CA VAL A 64 -8.70 -6.99 3.37
C VAL A 64 -9.04 -8.31 4.05
N VAL A 65 -9.16 -9.36 3.25
CA VAL A 65 -9.25 -10.74 3.74
C VAL A 65 -7.95 -11.45 3.38
N VAL A 66 -7.32 -12.08 4.36
CA VAL A 66 -6.15 -12.95 4.17
C VAL A 66 -6.55 -14.38 4.51
N ARG A 67 -6.31 -15.30 3.58
CA ARG A 67 -6.67 -16.71 3.71
C ARG A 67 -5.49 -17.59 3.33
N ALA A 68 -5.10 -18.50 4.22
CA ALA A 68 -4.16 -19.57 3.92
C ALA A 68 -4.91 -20.87 3.59
N ASP A 69 -4.37 -21.66 2.68
CA ASP A 69 -4.82 -23.01 2.39
C ASP A 69 -3.84 -24.08 2.92
N ARG A 70 -4.18 -25.35 2.69
CA ARG A 70 -3.38 -26.47 3.16
C ARG A 70 -2.04 -26.66 2.41
N SER A 71 -1.88 -26.02 1.27
CA SER A 71 -0.63 -26.05 0.50
C SER A 71 0.39 -25.04 1.00
N GLY A 72 -0.01 -24.13 1.90
CA GLY A 72 0.78 -23.02 2.36
C GLY A 72 0.65 -21.77 1.50
N LEU A 73 -0.14 -21.81 0.42
CA LEU A 73 -0.43 -20.62 -0.39
C LEU A 73 -1.36 -19.68 0.35
N VAL A 74 -1.08 -18.39 0.23
CA VAL A 74 -1.87 -17.34 0.85
C VAL A 74 -2.58 -16.51 -0.21
N ALA A 75 -3.88 -16.35 -0.05
CA ALA A 75 -4.70 -15.44 -0.85
C ALA A 75 -4.99 -14.15 -0.08
N VAL A 76 -4.78 -13.02 -0.73
CA VAL A 76 -5.13 -11.68 -0.24
C VAL A 76 -6.23 -11.12 -1.12
N LEU A 77 -7.40 -10.89 -0.55
CA LEU A 77 -8.54 -10.33 -1.26
C LEU A 77 -8.71 -8.87 -0.84
N CYS A 78 -8.62 -7.95 -1.78
CA CYS A 78 -8.69 -6.51 -1.54
C CYS A 78 -9.49 -5.82 -2.65
N GLY A 79 -10.40 -4.94 -2.30
CA GLY A 79 -11.20 -4.17 -3.26
C GLY A 79 -10.43 -3.04 -3.95
N ALA A 80 -9.23 -2.68 -3.47
CA ALA A 80 -8.37 -1.71 -4.13
C ALA A 80 -7.86 -2.27 -5.47
N THR A 81 -7.74 -1.38 -6.47
CA THR A 81 -7.32 -1.74 -7.82
C THR A 81 -5.90 -1.27 -8.09
N ASP A 82 -5.08 -2.12 -8.69
CA ASP A 82 -3.80 -1.70 -9.27
C ASP A 82 -4.06 -0.94 -10.57
N ILE A 83 -3.64 0.29 -10.64
CA ILE A 83 -3.74 1.18 -11.81
C ILE A 83 -2.35 1.52 -12.38
N GLY A 84 -1.37 0.66 -12.12
CA GLY A 84 0.04 0.83 -12.49
C GLY A 84 0.93 1.34 -11.36
N GLN A 85 0.37 1.58 -10.15
CA GLN A 85 1.13 2.06 -9.00
C GLN A 85 1.75 0.93 -8.14
N GLY A 86 1.51 -0.35 -8.48
CA GLY A 86 2.11 -1.50 -7.81
C GLY A 86 1.45 -1.89 -6.49
N SER A 87 0.18 -1.56 -6.28
CA SER A 87 -0.54 -1.87 -5.03
C SER A 87 -0.63 -3.37 -4.76
N ASP A 88 -0.82 -4.21 -5.78
CA ASP A 88 -0.89 -5.66 -5.61
C ASP A 88 0.42 -6.22 -5.07
N SER A 89 1.55 -5.75 -5.60
CA SER A 89 2.88 -6.14 -5.10
C SER A 89 3.10 -5.67 -3.67
N ILE A 90 2.71 -4.43 -3.34
CA ILE A 90 2.85 -3.90 -1.98
C ILE A 90 2.02 -4.70 -0.98
N LEU A 91 0.78 -5.08 -1.30
CA LEU A 91 -0.04 -5.92 -0.43
C LEU A 91 0.58 -7.30 -0.20
N ALA A 92 1.15 -7.91 -1.25
CA ALA A 92 1.87 -9.16 -1.12
C ALA A 92 3.10 -9.02 -0.20
N TYR A 93 3.90 -7.96 -0.34
CA TYR A 93 5.07 -7.72 0.51
C TYR A 93 4.70 -7.53 1.99
N LEU A 94 3.67 -6.73 2.27
CA LEU A 94 3.22 -6.48 3.64
C LEU A 94 2.71 -7.75 4.33
N VAL A 95 1.96 -8.58 3.62
CA VAL A 95 1.47 -9.86 4.15
C VAL A 95 2.60 -10.87 4.30
N ALA A 96 3.54 -10.91 3.35
CA ALA A 96 4.71 -11.78 3.41
C ALA A 96 5.57 -11.49 4.65
N GLU A 97 5.83 -10.22 4.91
CA GLU A 97 6.59 -9.77 6.08
C GLU A 97 5.93 -10.20 7.40
N VAL A 98 4.61 -10.04 7.52
CA VAL A 98 3.87 -10.42 8.73
C VAL A 98 3.84 -11.93 8.95
N LEU A 99 3.71 -12.71 7.87
CA LEU A 99 3.60 -14.17 7.94
C LEU A 99 4.95 -14.91 7.91
N GLY A 100 6.04 -14.21 7.61
CA GLY A 100 7.37 -14.83 7.47
C GLY A 100 7.46 -15.76 6.25
N ILE A 101 6.84 -15.40 5.12
CA ILE A 101 6.84 -16.20 3.88
C ILE A 101 7.35 -15.35 2.71
N GLN A 102 7.55 -15.98 1.56
CA GLN A 102 8.01 -15.26 0.38
C GLN A 102 6.82 -14.62 -0.36
N PRO A 103 6.98 -13.42 -0.96
CA PRO A 103 5.91 -12.79 -1.73
C PRO A 103 5.35 -13.66 -2.87
N LYS A 104 6.15 -14.56 -3.44
CA LYS A 104 5.75 -15.53 -4.48
C LYS A 104 4.71 -16.55 -3.99
N ASP A 105 4.62 -16.77 -2.68
CA ASP A 105 3.67 -17.69 -2.04
C ASP A 105 2.31 -17.00 -1.79
N ILE A 106 2.20 -15.74 -2.18
CA ILE A 106 1.00 -14.91 -2.01
C ILE A 106 0.37 -14.62 -3.36
N ARG A 107 -0.95 -14.84 -3.45
CA ARG A 107 -1.75 -14.41 -4.58
C ARG A 107 -2.70 -13.29 -4.16
N VAL A 108 -2.53 -12.13 -4.74
CA VAL A 108 -3.46 -11.01 -4.56
C VAL A 108 -4.60 -11.13 -5.57
N HIS A 109 -5.83 -11.00 -5.09
CA HIS A 109 -7.06 -10.94 -5.88
C HIS A 109 -7.65 -9.54 -5.70
N PRO A 110 -7.40 -8.62 -6.64
CA PRO A 110 -7.90 -7.26 -6.55
C PRO A 110 -9.28 -7.12 -7.16
N ALA A 111 -10.06 -6.17 -6.63
CA ALA A 111 -11.23 -5.56 -7.29
C ALA A 111 -12.28 -6.53 -7.86
N ASP A 112 -12.49 -7.66 -7.24
CA ASP A 112 -13.57 -8.59 -7.57
C ASP A 112 -14.75 -8.29 -6.65
N THR A 113 -15.86 -7.81 -7.23
CA THR A 113 -17.05 -7.38 -6.47
C THR A 113 -17.79 -8.51 -5.76
N ASP A 114 -17.57 -9.75 -6.17
CA ASP A 114 -18.16 -10.93 -5.54
C ASP A 114 -17.29 -11.49 -4.40
N LEU A 115 -16.00 -11.26 -4.44
CA LEU A 115 -15.04 -11.89 -3.53
C LEU A 115 -14.37 -10.92 -2.57
N THR A 116 -14.14 -9.67 -2.99
CA THR A 116 -13.35 -8.72 -2.20
C THR A 116 -14.24 -7.85 -1.30
N PRO A 117 -13.73 -7.44 -0.13
CA PRO A 117 -14.38 -6.41 0.65
C PRO A 117 -14.53 -5.11 -0.15
N VAL A 118 -15.55 -4.32 0.18
CA VAL A 118 -15.72 -2.99 -0.40
C VAL A 118 -14.50 -2.13 -0.12
N ASP A 119 -13.99 -1.47 -1.16
CA ASP A 119 -12.96 -0.45 -1.08
C ASP A 119 -13.40 0.81 -1.83
N LEU A 120 -12.92 1.96 -1.41
CA LEU A 120 -13.29 3.25 -1.98
C LEU A 120 -12.47 3.61 -3.22
N GLY A 121 -11.52 2.78 -3.59
CA GLY A 121 -10.72 2.93 -4.80
C GLY A 121 -9.30 3.45 -4.58
N SER A 122 -8.54 3.41 -5.68
CA SER A 122 -7.11 3.77 -5.70
C SER A 122 -6.95 5.23 -6.10
N TYR A 123 -7.13 6.12 -5.16
CA TYR A 123 -6.97 7.56 -5.33
C TYR A 123 -6.20 8.17 -4.16
N SER A 124 -5.70 9.37 -4.34
CA SER A 124 -5.12 10.21 -3.28
C SER A 124 -4.02 9.54 -2.47
N SER A 125 -3.26 8.62 -3.08
CA SER A 125 -2.17 7.88 -2.45
C SER A 125 -2.59 7.11 -1.18
N ARG A 126 -3.84 6.64 -1.12
CA ARG A 126 -4.41 6.02 0.09
C ARG A 126 -4.17 4.51 0.20
N VAL A 127 -3.92 3.80 -0.90
CA VAL A 127 -3.95 2.32 -0.91
C VAL A 127 -2.92 1.73 0.06
N THR A 128 -1.65 2.12 -0.04
CA THR A 128 -0.62 1.61 0.87
C THR A 128 -0.93 1.93 2.33
N LEU A 129 -1.47 3.11 2.63
CA LEU A 129 -1.84 3.49 3.98
C LEU A 129 -3.07 2.70 4.47
N MET A 130 -4.16 2.74 3.72
CA MET A 130 -5.45 2.20 4.18
C MET A 130 -5.53 0.68 4.00
N ALA A 131 -5.41 0.20 2.76
CA ALA A 131 -5.47 -1.22 2.46
C ALA A 131 -4.23 -1.96 3.02
N GLY A 132 -3.04 -1.32 3.02
CA GLY A 132 -1.84 -1.88 3.63
C GLY A 132 -2.00 -2.12 5.12
N ASN A 133 -2.53 -1.17 5.90
CA ASN A 133 -2.82 -1.38 7.32
C ASN A 133 -3.89 -2.46 7.55
N ALA A 134 -4.93 -2.51 6.70
CA ALA A 134 -5.93 -3.57 6.77
C ALA A 134 -5.32 -4.95 6.48
N ALA A 135 -4.41 -5.04 5.50
CA ALA A 135 -3.68 -6.27 5.18
C ALA A 135 -2.78 -6.74 6.32
N ILE A 136 -2.02 -5.81 6.94
CA ILE A 136 -1.19 -6.11 8.11
C ILE A 136 -2.05 -6.65 9.26
N GLN A 137 -3.18 -6.01 9.57
CA GLN A 137 -4.08 -6.46 10.63
C GLN A 137 -4.67 -7.85 10.33
N ALA A 138 -5.09 -8.10 9.10
CA ALA A 138 -5.64 -9.40 8.69
C ALA A 138 -4.58 -10.50 8.74
N ALA A 139 -3.38 -10.22 8.24
CA ALA A 139 -2.25 -11.14 8.29
C ALA A 139 -1.80 -11.44 9.73
N THR A 140 -1.78 -10.43 10.60
CA THR A 140 -1.46 -10.60 12.02
C THR A 140 -2.47 -11.55 12.69
N ARG A 141 -3.76 -11.35 12.46
CA ARG A 141 -4.80 -12.25 13.00
C ARG A 141 -4.67 -13.68 12.49
N LEU A 142 -4.27 -13.85 11.22
CA LEU A 142 -4.01 -15.18 10.65
C LEU A 142 -2.78 -15.81 11.29
N ARG A 143 -1.66 -15.08 11.41
CA ARG A 143 -0.43 -15.52 12.06
C ARG A 143 -0.70 -15.96 13.49
N ASP A 144 -1.42 -15.18 14.25
CA ASP A 144 -1.71 -15.46 15.66
C ASP A 144 -2.51 -16.79 15.79
N ARG A 145 -3.49 -17.04 14.92
CA ARG A 145 -4.21 -18.31 14.85
C ARG A 145 -3.30 -19.50 14.47
N ILE A 146 -2.39 -19.28 13.54
CA ILE A 146 -1.38 -20.30 13.18
C ILE A 146 -0.50 -20.61 14.39
N PHE A 147 -0.04 -19.59 15.11
CA PHE A 147 0.77 -19.76 16.30
C PHE A 147 0.01 -20.45 17.44
N GLU A 148 -1.24 -20.10 17.69
CA GLU A 148 -2.10 -20.81 18.65
C GLU A 148 -2.25 -22.31 18.33
N ALA A 149 -2.37 -22.65 17.04
CA ALA A 149 -2.45 -24.05 16.62
C ALA A 149 -1.12 -24.78 16.72
N ALA A 150 -0.01 -24.12 16.34
CA ALA A 150 1.33 -24.68 16.39
C ALA A 150 1.85 -24.84 17.83
N ALA A 151 1.52 -23.93 18.72
CA ALA A 151 1.90 -23.92 20.13
C ALA A 151 1.58 -25.25 20.84
N LYS A 152 0.41 -25.81 20.55
CA LYS A 152 -0.03 -27.10 21.10
C LYS A 152 0.85 -28.26 20.64
N LYS A 153 1.35 -28.22 19.40
CA LYS A 153 2.20 -29.27 18.82
C LYS A 153 3.67 -29.13 19.19
N LEU A 154 4.09 -27.86 19.32
CA LEU A 154 5.47 -27.52 19.66
C LEU A 154 5.72 -27.45 21.17
N GLU A 155 4.67 -27.65 21.99
CA GLU A 155 4.76 -27.52 23.46
C GLU A 155 5.52 -26.24 23.87
N ALA A 156 5.05 -25.10 23.32
CA ALA A 156 5.59 -23.78 23.55
C ALA A 156 4.44 -22.75 23.61
N ALA A 157 4.65 -21.60 24.23
CA ALA A 157 3.65 -20.53 24.22
C ALA A 157 3.63 -19.83 22.85
N PRO A 158 2.48 -19.32 22.38
CA PRO A 158 2.36 -18.65 21.09
C PRO A 158 3.33 -17.48 20.90
N ASP A 159 3.64 -16.74 21.95
CA ASP A 159 4.56 -15.60 21.97
C ASP A 159 6.05 -16.03 21.87
N GLN A 160 6.33 -17.30 22.08
CA GLN A 160 7.66 -17.89 21.87
C GLN A 160 7.89 -18.40 20.44
N LEU A 161 6.87 -18.31 19.58
CA LEU A 161 6.95 -18.82 18.23
C LEU A 161 7.36 -17.74 17.23
N ALA A 162 8.07 -18.18 16.19
CA ALA A 162 8.40 -17.38 15.01
C ALA A 162 8.01 -18.14 13.74
N ALA A 163 7.88 -17.41 12.64
CA ALA A 163 7.60 -18.02 11.34
C ALA A 163 8.62 -17.51 10.31
N ARG A 164 9.10 -18.42 9.46
CA ARG A 164 9.97 -18.12 8.32
C ARG A 164 9.90 -19.23 7.28
N ASP A 165 9.84 -18.85 6.02
CA ASP A 165 9.88 -19.76 4.87
C ASP A 165 8.90 -20.94 5.00
N LEU A 166 7.61 -20.62 5.27
CA LEU A 166 6.52 -21.59 5.45
C LEU A 166 6.67 -22.53 6.65
N ARG A 167 7.56 -22.21 7.57
CA ARG A 167 7.81 -23.01 8.78
C ARG A 167 7.54 -22.19 10.03
N VAL A 168 6.90 -22.78 11.02
CA VAL A 168 6.73 -22.23 12.38
C VAL A 168 7.67 -22.96 13.32
N PHE A 169 8.38 -22.23 14.17
CA PHE A 169 9.38 -22.79 15.08
C PHE A 169 9.45 -21.98 16.39
N VAL A 170 10.06 -22.57 17.41
CA VAL A 170 10.35 -21.86 18.67
C VAL A 170 11.49 -20.87 18.42
N ALA A 171 11.30 -19.61 18.75
CA ALA A 171 12.23 -18.52 18.41
C ALA A 171 13.65 -18.76 18.96
N ASP A 172 13.74 -19.27 20.19
CA ASP A 172 15.01 -19.58 20.88
C ASP A 172 15.57 -20.97 20.51
N ASP A 173 14.81 -21.81 19.80
CA ASP A 173 15.21 -23.13 19.33
C ASP A 173 14.65 -23.39 17.91
N PRO A 174 15.32 -22.86 16.88
CA PRO A 174 14.83 -22.97 15.49
C PRO A 174 14.74 -24.42 14.95
N ASP A 175 15.41 -25.37 15.56
CA ASP A 175 15.30 -26.80 15.17
C ASP A 175 13.96 -27.38 15.63
N LYS A 176 13.39 -26.87 16.71
CA LYS A 176 12.05 -27.22 17.20
C LYS A 176 10.98 -26.50 16.38
N GLY A 177 10.58 -27.07 15.24
CA GLY A 177 9.61 -26.45 14.34
C GLY A 177 8.85 -27.47 13.50
N MET A 178 7.84 -26.95 12.78
CA MET A 178 6.96 -27.73 11.91
C MET A 178 6.67 -26.99 10.60
#